data_0c89b5ac833ba27fb647689f1f042b63
#
_entry.id   0c89b5ac833ba27fb647689f1f042b63
#
_cell.length_a   1.000
_cell.length_b   1.000
_cell.length_c   1.000
_cell.angle_alpha   90.00
_cell.angle_beta   90.00
_cell.angle_gamma   90.00
#
_symmetry.space_group_name_H-M   'P 1'
#
loop_
_entity.id
_entity.type
_entity.pdbx_description
1 polymer ?
#
loop_
_entity_poly.entity_id
_entity_poly.type
_entity_poly.pdbx_seq_one_letter_code
_entity_poly.pdbx_strand_id
1 'polypeptide(L)'
;MARSFDHVICTSESYATLRAFIDEECTENTSAWIYNIIDDKQEASDEEVCLRTASWTLVKNKHHGNDLRFLVIFHDKSLKTIRELTQSHVDLLQQVHSTVAQYLKSCQLENYVYYFHYLPSVFQLHLHVNSRFSPAFTTKPNDRIQPLACVVSNLKKSSKYYAEAMILTKHCKTRHRAEVFMKKGGKSNLV
;
A
#
# COMPACT_ATOMS: atom_id res chain seq x y z
N MET A 1 -18.96 24.53 -6.93
CA MET A 1 -19.59 23.24 -6.54
C MET A 1 -18.87 22.74 -5.29
N ALA A 2 -19.52 22.76 -4.14
CA ALA A 2 -18.98 22.26 -2.88
C ALA A 2 -18.84 20.73 -3.01
N ARG A 3 -17.62 20.20 -2.86
CA ARG A 3 -17.42 18.76 -2.70
C ARG A 3 -18.03 18.36 -1.37
N SER A 4 -19.07 17.54 -1.39
CA SER A 4 -19.57 16.91 -0.18
C SER A 4 -18.41 16.15 0.46
N PHE A 5 -18.12 16.43 1.71
CA PHE A 5 -17.22 15.61 2.51
C PHE A 5 -17.92 14.27 2.71
N ASP A 6 -17.52 13.28 1.95
CA ASP A 6 -17.97 11.92 2.16
C ASP A 6 -17.63 11.50 3.59
N HIS A 7 -18.61 10.95 4.27
CA HIS A 7 -18.47 10.54 5.66
C HIS A 7 -17.27 9.60 5.82
N VAL A 8 -16.31 10.01 6.65
CA VAL A 8 -15.19 9.17 7.01
C VAL A 8 -15.69 8.13 8.01
N ILE A 9 -15.74 6.87 7.62
CA ILE A 9 -16.04 5.77 8.52
C ILE A 9 -14.72 5.22 9.04
N CYS A 10 -14.50 5.35 10.37
CA CYS A 10 -13.35 4.72 11.03
C CYS A 10 -13.79 3.36 11.58
N THR A 11 -13.07 2.32 11.23
CA THR A 11 -13.29 0.97 11.74
C THR A 11 -12.04 0.44 12.39
N SER A 12 -12.19 -0.26 13.50
CA SER A 12 -11.11 -1.08 14.06
C SER A 12 -11.42 -2.53 13.70
N GLU A 13 -10.54 -3.17 12.96
CA GLU A 13 -10.83 -4.47 12.36
C GLU A 13 -9.79 -5.53 12.68
N SER A 14 -10.25 -6.78 12.75
CA SER A 14 -9.41 -7.96 12.72
C SER A 14 -9.07 -8.37 11.29
N TYR A 15 -7.99 -9.13 11.12
CA TYR A 15 -7.62 -9.67 9.83
C TYR A 15 -8.69 -10.60 9.23
N ALA A 16 -9.38 -11.39 10.07
CA ALA A 16 -10.46 -12.26 9.60
C ALA A 16 -11.61 -11.50 8.94
N THR A 17 -11.99 -10.34 9.50
CA THR A 17 -13.03 -9.47 8.90
C THR A 17 -12.57 -8.87 7.58
N LEU A 18 -11.30 -8.44 7.53
CA LEU A 18 -10.74 -7.84 6.33
C LEU A 18 -10.59 -8.86 5.20
N ARG A 19 -10.25 -10.11 5.50
CA ARG A 19 -10.02 -11.14 4.48
C ARG A 19 -11.23 -11.35 3.57
N ALA A 20 -12.43 -11.48 4.16
CA ALA A 20 -13.65 -11.62 3.39
C ALA A 20 -13.93 -10.42 2.47
N PHE A 21 -13.57 -9.21 2.93
CA PHE A 21 -13.68 -8.00 2.13
C PHE A 21 -12.66 -7.96 0.99
N ILE A 22 -11.39 -8.35 1.25
CA ILE A 22 -10.35 -8.41 0.21
C ILE A 22 -10.74 -9.40 -0.89
N ASP A 23 -11.22 -10.57 -0.53
CA ASP A 23 -11.58 -11.62 -1.48
C ASP A 23 -12.69 -11.14 -2.44
N GLU A 24 -13.63 -10.31 -1.98
CA GLU A 24 -14.65 -9.70 -2.82
C GLU A 24 -14.09 -8.57 -3.70
N GLU A 25 -13.33 -7.63 -3.14
CA GLU A 25 -12.74 -6.52 -3.87
C GLU A 25 -11.71 -6.98 -4.93
N CYS A 26 -11.02 -8.11 -4.70
CA CYS A 26 -10.08 -8.67 -5.67
C CYS A 26 -10.75 -9.29 -6.89
N THR A 27 -12.06 -9.58 -6.84
CA THR A 27 -12.83 -10.07 -8.01
C THR A 27 -13.14 -8.94 -8.99
N GLU A 28 -13.16 -7.69 -8.54
CA GLU A 28 -13.32 -6.54 -9.41
C GLU A 28 -12.00 -6.17 -10.08
N ASN A 29 -12.00 -6.03 -11.38
CA ASN A 29 -10.82 -5.90 -12.28
C ASN A 29 -10.01 -4.59 -12.10
N THR A 30 -10.03 -3.98 -10.92
CA THR A 30 -9.36 -2.71 -10.61
C THR A 30 -7.84 -2.81 -10.47
N SER A 31 -7.31 -4.04 -10.43
CA SER A 31 -5.90 -4.33 -10.19
C SER A 31 -5.14 -4.83 -11.42
N ALA A 32 -5.76 -4.85 -12.60
CA ALA A 32 -5.17 -5.44 -13.82
C ALA A 32 -3.80 -4.84 -14.16
N TRP A 33 -3.64 -3.52 -14.04
CA TRP A 33 -2.40 -2.83 -14.34
C TRP A 33 -1.21 -3.31 -13.50
N ILE A 34 -1.43 -3.58 -12.19
CA ILE A 34 -0.35 -4.01 -11.30
C ILE A 34 0.07 -5.45 -11.60
N TYR A 35 -0.89 -6.31 -11.95
CA TYR A 35 -0.60 -7.68 -12.37
C TYR A 35 0.09 -7.72 -13.74
N ASN A 36 -0.23 -6.81 -14.65
CA ASN A 36 0.48 -6.67 -15.91
C ASN A 36 1.97 -6.30 -15.69
N ILE A 37 2.26 -5.43 -14.71
CA ILE A 37 3.63 -5.14 -14.32
C ILE A 37 4.32 -6.38 -13.73
N ILE A 38 3.65 -7.13 -12.85
CA ILE A 38 4.21 -8.35 -12.24
C ILE A 38 4.52 -9.40 -13.33
N ASP A 39 3.59 -9.59 -14.27
CA ASP A 39 3.66 -10.60 -15.32
C ASP A 39 4.49 -10.15 -16.54
N ASP A 40 5.14 -8.97 -16.46
CA ASP A 40 5.99 -8.38 -17.51
C ASP A 40 5.29 -8.18 -18.86
N LYS A 41 4.01 -7.82 -18.83
CA LYS A 41 3.23 -7.52 -20.03
C LYS A 41 3.47 -6.07 -20.43
N GLN A 42 4.24 -5.86 -21.51
CA GLN A 42 4.78 -4.55 -21.93
C GLN A 42 3.73 -3.48 -22.28
N GLU A 43 2.51 -3.84 -22.61
CA GLU A 43 1.53 -2.93 -23.24
C GLU A 43 0.58 -2.25 -22.25
N ALA A 44 0.73 -2.45 -20.94
CA ALA A 44 -0.43 -2.24 -20.08
C ALA A 44 -0.27 -1.31 -18.89
N SER A 45 0.81 -0.53 -18.78
CA SER A 45 0.89 0.46 -17.70
C SER A 45 1.51 1.78 -18.14
N ASP A 46 0.89 2.88 -17.70
CA ASP A 46 1.46 4.23 -17.81
C ASP A 46 2.67 4.43 -16.87
N GLU A 47 3.10 3.36 -16.19
CA GLU A 47 4.20 3.37 -15.24
C GLU A 47 5.53 3.03 -15.94
N GLU A 48 6.60 3.70 -15.54
CA GLU A 48 7.95 3.44 -16.00
C GLU A 48 8.64 2.43 -15.07
N VAL A 49 9.06 1.28 -15.59
CA VAL A 49 9.85 0.30 -14.82
C VAL A 49 11.28 0.84 -14.64
N CYS A 50 11.67 1.06 -13.38
CA CYS A 50 13.00 1.53 -13.00
C CYS A 50 13.96 0.40 -12.63
N LEU A 51 13.48 -0.55 -11.84
CA LEU A 51 14.23 -1.74 -11.42
C LEU A 51 13.30 -2.95 -11.41
N ARG A 52 13.81 -4.11 -11.79
CA ARG A 52 13.12 -5.38 -11.70
C ARG A 52 14.01 -6.43 -11.05
N THR A 53 13.45 -7.17 -10.11
CA THR A 53 14.09 -8.32 -9.46
C THR A 53 13.19 -9.56 -9.59
N ALA A 54 13.62 -10.69 -9.06
CA ALA A 54 12.78 -11.89 -9.01
C ALA A 54 11.54 -11.71 -8.09
N SER A 55 11.60 -10.84 -7.08
CA SER A 55 10.58 -10.74 -6.02
C SER A 55 9.79 -9.43 -6.04
N TRP A 56 10.25 -8.41 -6.73
CA TRP A 56 9.61 -7.10 -6.77
C TRP A 56 10.08 -6.26 -7.95
N THR A 57 9.27 -5.28 -8.33
CA THR A 57 9.56 -4.27 -9.37
C THR A 57 9.40 -2.88 -8.78
N LEU A 58 10.36 -1.98 -9.02
CA LEU A 58 10.25 -0.55 -8.78
C LEU A 58 9.72 0.12 -10.04
N VAL A 59 8.62 0.84 -9.90
CA VAL A 59 8.06 1.66 -10.98
C VAL A 59 8.00 3.12 -10.57
N LYS A 60 8.10 4.01 -11.55
CA LYS A 60 7.89 5.44 -11.41
C LYS A 60 6.55 5.82 -12.00
N ASN A 61 5.74 6.55 -11.23
CA ASN A 61 4.47 7.07 -11.71
C ASN A 61 4.68 8.29 -12.60
N LYS A 62 4.23 8.22 -13.85
CA LYS A 62 4.40 9.31 -14.86
C LYS A 62 3.41 10.46 -14.71
N HIS A 63 2.29 10.25 -14.00
CA HIS A 63 1.16 11.21 -14.00
C HIS A 63 1.29 12.37 -13.02
N HIS A 64 2.39 12.49 -12.29
CA HIS A 64 2.54 13.50 -11.23
C HIS A 64 3.52 14.64 -11.56
N GLY A 65 3.87 14.83 -12.83
CA GLY A 65 4.76 15.92 -13.25
C GLY A 65 6.12 15.87 -12.53
N ASN A 66 6.49 16.96 -11.87
CA ASN A 66 7.76 17.05 -11.12
C ASN A 66 7.72 16.37 -9.76
N ASP A 67 6.57 15.89 -9.29
CA ASP A 67 6.44 15.13 -8.04
C ASP A 67 6.75 13.65 -8.29
N LEU A 68 8.02 13.31 -8.25
CA LEU A 68 8.50 11.97 -8.53
C LEU A 68 8.01 11.00 -7.44
N ARG A 69 7.11 10.10 -7.81
CA ARG A 69 6.55 9.06 -6.97
C ARG A 69 6.93 7.70 -7.51
N PHE A 70 7.37 6.85 -6.63
CA PHE A 70 7.72 5.48 -6.96
C PHE A 70 6.86 4.52 -6.16
N LEU A 71 6.66 3.33 -6.74
CA LEU A 71 6.03 2.19 -6.09
C LEU A 71 6.93 0.98 -6.22
N VAL A 72 7.15 0.27 -5.12
CA VAL A 72 7.70 -1.09 -5.17
C VAL A 72 6.52 -2.05 -5.16
N ILE A 73 6.38 -2.84 -6.20
CA ILE A 73 5.32 -3.84 -6.36
C ILE A 73 5.92 -5.20 -6.06
N PHE A 74 5.42 -5.89 -5.02
CA PHE A 74 5.86 -7.25 -4.68
C PHE A 74 5.20 -8.27 -5.61
N HIS A 75 5.96 -9.27 -6.07
CA HIS A 75 5.47 -10.25 -7.05
C HIS A 75 4.63 -11.36 -6.45
N ASP A 76 4.82 -11.66 -5.16
CA ASP A 76 4.00 -12.66 -4.46
C ASP A 76 2.53 -12.22 -4.44
N LYS A 77 1.71 -12.88 -5.27
CA LYS A 77 0.28 -12.57 -5.42
C LYS A 77 -0.55 -12.95 -4.19
N SER A 78 0.02 -13.68 -3.23
CA SER A 78 -0.63 -13.95 -1.94
C SER A 78 -0.58 -12.77 -0.97
N LEU A 79 0.38 -11.85 -1.16
CA LEU A 79 0.54 -10.65 -0.36
C LEU A 79 -0.40 -9.55 -0.86
N LYS A 80 -1.54 -9.36 -0.21
CA LYS A 80 -2.54 -8.35 -0.57
C LYS A 80 -2.34 -7.04 0.18
N THR A 81 -1.96 -7.14 1.44
CA THR A 81 -1.76 -6.01 2.35
C THR A 81 -0.59 -6.29 3.30
N ILE A 82 -0.33 -5.39 4.24
CA ILE A 82 0.63 -5.63 5.33
C ILE A 82 0.18 -6.75 6.29
N ARG A 83 -1.08 -7.19 6.23
CA ARG A 83 -1.64 -8.24 7.11
C ARG A 83 -1.02 -9.60 6.86
N GLU A 84 -0.62 -9.88 5.63
CA GLU A 84 0.04 -11.12 5.23
C GLU A 84 1.55 -11.13 5.53
N LEU A 85 2.12 -9.98 5.90
CA LEU A 85 3.54 -9.91 6.24
C LEU A 85 3.84 -10.61 7.57
N THR A 86 4.94 -11.35 7.56
CA THR A 86 5.48 -12.08 8.72
C THR A 86 6.94 -11.75 8.93
N GLN A 87 7.55 -12.26 10.00
CA GLN A 87 8.97 -12.09 10.26
C GLN A 87 9.86 -12.60 9.11
N SER A 88 9.42 -13.61 8.36
CA SER A 88 10.18 -14.13 7.19
C SER A 88 10.34 -13.10 6.06
N HIS A 89 9.52 -12.05 6.03
CA HIS A 89 9.60 -10.98 5.03
C HIS A 89 10.54 -9.82 5.44
N VAL A 90 11.06 -9.84 6.67
CA VAL A 90 11.88 -8.72 7.19
C VAL A 90 13.11 -8.49 6.32
N ASP A 91 13.84 -9.54 5.97
CA ASP A 91 15.06 -9.42 5.15
C ASP A 91 14.75 -8.89 3.75
N LEU A 92 13.65 -9.36 3.14
CA LEU A 92 13.17 -8.83 1.87
C LEU A 92 12.85 -7.33 1.95
N LEU A 93 12.14 -6.90 3.00
CA LEU A 93 11.80 -5.49 3.20
C LEU A 93 13.03 -4.60 3.41
N GLN A 94 14.03 -5.09 4.14
CA GLN A 94 15.29 -4.40 4.35
C GLN A 94 16.13 -4.33 3.06
N GLN A 95 16.16 -5.41 2.27
CA GLN A 95 16.80 -5.44 0.96
C GLN A 95 16.14 -4.45 0.00
N VAL A 96 14.80 -4.43 -0.07
CA VAL A 96 14.04 -3.45 -0.87
C VAL A 96 14.47 -2.03 -0.50
N HIS A 97 14.47 -1.70 0.80
CA HIS A 97 14.86 -0.37 1.26
C HIS A 97 16.27 0.00 0.80
N SER A 98 17.27 -0.87 1.04
CA SER A 98 18.66 -0.59 0.69
C SER A 98 18.87 -0.44 -0.82
N THR A 99 18.27 -1.34 -1.62
CA THR A 99 18.42 -1.32 -3.08
C THR A 99 17.75 -0.08 -3.70
N VAL A 100 16.54 0.24 -3.26
CA VAL A 100 15.82 1.43 -3.74
C VAL A 100 16.52 2.71 -3.31
N ALA A 101 17.05 2.78 -2.09
CA ALA A 101 17.82 3.94 -1.63
C ALA A 101 19.10 4.15 -2.46
N GLN A 102 19.81 3.08 -2.83
CA GLN A 102 20.96 3.15 -3.74
C GLN A 102 20.58 3.64 -5.12
N TYR A 103 19.47 3.13 -5.67
CA TYR A 103 18.95 3.59 -6.96
C TYR A 103 18.61 5.08 -6.94
N LEU A 104 17.85 5.55 -5.94
CA LEU A 104 17.50 6.97 -5.81
C LEU A 104 18.75 7.84 -5.68
N LYS A 105 19.75 7.41 -4.90
CA LYS A 105 21.02 8.11 -4.76
C LYS A 105 21.76 8.21 -6.10
N SER A 106 21.78 7.15 -6.91
CA SER A 106 22.39 7.19 -8.25
C SER A 106 21.67 8.16 -9.20
N CYS A 107 20.37 8.39 -8.98
CA CYS A 107 19.57 9.39 -9.69
C CYS A 107 19.65 10.80 -9.07
N GLN A 108 20.52 11.02 -8.06
CA GLN A 108 20.64 12.29 -7.31
C GLN A 108 19.33 12.70 -6.60
N LEU A 109 18.50 11.71 -6.21
CA LEU A 109 17.24 11.89 -5.53
C LEU A 109 17.40 11.58 -4.05
N GLU A 110 17.05 12.55 -3.20
CA GLU A 110 17.20 12.48 -1.74
C GLU A 110 15.87 12.76 -1.02
N ASN A 111 15.87 12.54 0.30
CA ASN A 111 14.73 12.85 1.18
C ASN A 111 13.45 12.10 0.81
N TYR A 112 13.54 10.82 0.51
CA TYR A 112 12.40 9.94 0.26
C TYR A 112 11.95 9.23 1.53
N VAL A 113 10.64 9.01 1.64
CA VAL A 113 9.98 8.25 2.70
C VAL A 113 9.37 6.98 2.12
N TYR A 114 9.42 5.89 2.91
CA TYR A 114 8.99 4.55 2.53
C TYR A 114 7.83 4.14 3.42
N TYR A 115 6.68 3.83 2.84
CA TYR A 115 5.49 3.49 3.62
C TYR A 115 4.48 2.65 2.84
N PHE A 116 3.70 1.88 3.57
CA PHE A 116 2.52 1.21 3.05
C PHE A 116 1.27 2.02 3.36
N HIS A 117 0.26 1.94 2.51
CA HIS A 117 -1.09 2.37 2.86
C HIS A 117 -1.87 1.21 3.50
N TYR A 118 -2.65 1.52 4.52
CA TYR A 118 -3.62 0.61 5.10
C TYR A 118 -4.96 1.36 5.35
N LEU A 119 -6.09 0.97 4.73
CA LEU A 119 -6.23 0.02 3.65
C LEU A 119 -5.64 0.54 2.33
N PRO A 120 -5.05 -0.32 1.49
CA PRO A 120 -4.60 0.09 0.19
C PRO A 120 -5.77 0.35 -0.77
N SER A 121 -5.53 1.06 -1.86
CA SER A 121 -6.50 1.23 -2.95
C SER A 121 -6.52 0.03 -3.90
N VAL A 122 -5.46 -0.75 -3.92
CA VAL A 122 -5.27 -1.95 -4.74
C VAL A 122 -4.75 -3.06 -3.83
N PHE A 123 -5.38 -4.22 -3.86
CA PHE A 123 -5.05 -5.38 -3.02
C PHE A 123 -3.99 -6.27 -3.67
N GLN A 124 -2.85 -5.70 -3.91
CA GLN A 124 -1.56 -6.32 -4.12
C GLN A 124 -0.56 -5.53 -3.30
N LEU A 125 0.29 -6.19 -2.52
CA LEU A 125 1.24 -5.50 -1.65
C LEU A 125 2.14 -4.59 -2.48
N HIS A 126 2.16 -3.32 -2.13
CA HIS A 126 3.02 -2.32 -2.74
C HIS A 126 3.49 -1.29 -1.71
N LEU A 127 4.74 -0.87 -1.84
CA LEU A 127 5.38 0.11 -0.97
C LEU A 127 5.48 1.44 -1.71
N HIS A 128 4.96 2.49 -1.12
CA HIS A 128 5.13 3.85 -1.63
C HIS A 128 6.51 4.39 -1.27
N VAL A 129 7.15 5.03 -2.25
CA VAL A 129 8.44 5.71 -2.09
C VAL A 129 8.29 7.10 -2.67
N ASN A 130 8.06 8.08 -1.81
CA ASN A 130 7.75 9.44 -2.21
C ASN A 130 8.71 10.43 -1.56
N SER A 131 8.94 11.55 -2.23
CA SER A 131 9.66 12.67 -1.60
C SER A 131 8.93 13.10 -0.31
N ARG A 132 9.69 13.36 0.77
CA ARG A 132 9.11 13.87 2.02
C ARG A 132 8.46 15.24 1.83
N PHE A 133 8.78 15.96 0.74
CA PHE A 133 8.21 17.25 0.39
C PHE A 133 7.04 17.13 -0.59
N SER A 134 6.68 15.92 -1.02
CA SER A 134 5.55 15.69 -1.93
C SER A 134 4.24 16.22 -1.33
N PRO A 135 3.42 16.94 -2.11
CA PRO A 135 2.07 17.32 -1.68
C PRO A 135 1.22 16.11 -1.25
N ALA A 136 1.45 14.95 -1.83
CA ALA A 136 0.76 13.72 -1.43
C ALA A 136 1.06 13.31 0.00
N PHE A 137 2.23 13.68 0.53
CA PHE A 137 2.66 13.38 1.89
C PHE A 137 2.34 14.52 2.87
N THR A 138 2.47 15.78 2.43
CA THR A 138 2.37 16.95 3.31
C THR A 138 0.96 17.49 3.49
N THR A 139 0.06 17.30 2.50
CA THR A 139 -1.25 17.95 2.47
C THR A 139 -2.43 17.06 2.87
N LYS A 140 -2.21 15.75 3.02
CA LYS A 140 -3.28 14.80 3.38
C LYS A 140 -3.04 14.25 4.80
N PRO A 141 -4.12 14.03 5.58
CA PRO A 141 -3.97 13.30 6.84
C PRO A 141 -3.27 11.96 6.63
N ASN A 142 -2.19 11.74 7.38
CA ASN A 142 -1.31 10.56 7.22
C ASN A 142 -1.77 9.35 8.04
N ASP A 143 -3.04 9.29 8.40
CA ASP A 143 -3.63 8.26 9.25
C ASP A 143 -3.71 6.86 8.60
N ARG A 144 -3.46 6.77 7.28
CA ARG A 144 -3.37 5.50 6.54
C ARG A 144 -1.92 5.03 6.31
N ILE A 145 -0.95 5.81 6.76
CA ILE A 145 0.46 5.52 6.50
C ILE A 145 1.00 4.58 7.56
N GLN A 146 1.62 3.48 7.09
CA GLN A 146 2.39 2.55 7.89
C GLN A 146 3.85 2.64 7.44
N PRO A 147 4.71 3.39 8.17
CA PRO A 147 6.12 3.56 7.78
C PRO A 147 6.84 2.21 7.71
N LEU A 148 7.66 2.00 6.69
CA LEU A 148 8.41 0.76 6.50
C LEU A 148 9.23 0.38 7.74
N ALA A 149 9.90 1.34 8.36
CA ALA A 149 10.69 1.10 9.57
C ALA A 149 9.82 0.58 10.74
N CYS A 150 8.59 1.11 10.90
CA CYS A 150 7.65 0.61 11.90
C CYS A 150 7.17 -0.80 11.56
N VAL A 151 6.89 -1.08 10.27
CA VAL A 151 6.47 -2.41 9.82
C VAL A 151 7.56 -3.43 10.13
N VAL A 152 8.80 -3.16 9.74
CA VAL A 152 9.96 -4.03 10.03
C VAL A 152 10.14 -4.23 11.54
N SER A 153 10.07 -3.16 12.35
CA SER A 153 10.21 -3.24 13.80
C SER A 153 9.12 -4.12 14.44
N ASN A 154 7.88 -3.96 14.01
CA ASN A 154 6.75 -4.74 14.53
C ASN A 154 6.85 -6.22 14.18
N LEU A 155 7.25 -6.55 12.93
CA LEU A 155 7.46 -7.94 12.50
C LEU A 155 8.62 -8.62 13.23
N LYS A 156 9.67 -7.87 13.61
CA LYS A 156 10.75 -8.38 14.45
C LYS A 156 10.31 -8.70 15.87
N LYS A 157 9.31 -7.98 16.41
CA LYS A 157 8.74 -8.23 17.73
C LYS A 157 7.80 -9.44 17.76
N SER A 158 6.97 -9.58 16.72
CA SER A 158 6.03 -10.68 16.58
C SER A 158 5.82 -11.00 15.11
N SER A 159 6.03 -12.26 14.74
CA SER A 159 5.82 -12.71 13.35
C SER A 159 4.37 -12.54 12.88
N LYS A 160 3.42 -12.57 13.81
CA LYS A 160 1.98 -12.45 13.52
C LYS A 160 1.43 -11.06 13.85
N TYR A 161 2.30 -10.07 14.07
CA TYR A 161 1.88 -8.74 14.53
C TYR A 161 0.71 -8.19 13.72
N TYR A 162 0.85 -8.12 12.40
CA TYR A 162 -0.19 -7.54 11.54
C TYR A 162 -1.40 -8.46 11.32
N ALA A 163 -1.24 -9.76 11.44
CA ALA A 163 -2.36 -10.71 11.41
C ALA A 163 -3.27 -10.59 12.64
N GLU A 164 -2.69 -10.25 13.80
CA GLU A 164 -3.39 -10.21 15.09
C GLU A 164 -3.78 -8.79 15.53
N ALA A 165 -3.06 -7.77 15.06
CA ALA A 165 -3.30 -6.39 15.47
C ALA A 165 -4.70 -5.89 15.09
N MET A 166 -5.31 -5.12 15.99
CA MET A 166 -6.45 -4.27 15.67
C MET A 166 -5.91 -2.98 15.07
N ILE A 167 -6.21 -2.71 13.80
CA ILE A 167 -5.75 -1.51 13.11
C ILE A 167 -6.94 -0.62 12.80
N LEU A 168 -6.81 0.65 13.19
CA LEU A 168 -7.80 1.68 12.84
C LEU A 168 -7.70 1.95 11.34
N THR A 169 -8.82 1.80 10.64
CA THR A 169 -8.93 2.06 9.21
C THR A 169 -9.94 3.14 8.92
N LYS A 170 -9.61 3.99 7.95
CA LYS A 170 -10.53 4.97 7.40
C LYS A 170 -10.95 4.55 6.00
N HIS A 171 -12.24 4.39 5.80
CA HIS A 171 -12.84 4.10 4.51
C HIS A 171 -13.19 5.43 3.83
N CYS A 172 -12.25 5.99 3.07
CA CYS A 172 -12.36 7.36 2.54
C CYS A 172 -12.87 7.45 1.11
N LYS A 173 -13.08 6.36 0.37
CA LYS A 173 -13.19 6.49 -1.09
C LYS A 173 -14.54 6.21 -1.70
N THR A 174 -15.37 5.43 -1.11
CA THR A 174 -16.75 5.29 -1.57
C THR A 174 -17.64 4.84 -0.43
N ARG A 175 -18.84 5.41 -0.35
CA ARG A 175 -19.92 4.93 0.50
C ARG A 175 -20.15 3.43 0.29
N HIS A 176 -20.06 2.97 -0.94
CA HIS A 176 -20.19 1.56 -1.32
C HIS A 176 -19.14 0.67 -0.59
N ARG A 177 -17.86 1.05 -0.56
CA ARG A 177 -16.79 0.27 0.08
C ARG A 177 -17.01 0.13 1.59
N ALA A 178 -17.43 1.21 2.24
CA ALA A 178 -17.79 1.19 3.65
C ALA A 178 -19.04 0.32 3.92
N GLU A 179 -20.06 0.41 3.06
CA GLU A 179 -21.29 -0.38 3.17
C GLU A 179 -21.03 -1.88 2.98
N VAL A 180 -20.18 -2.26 2.02
CA VAL A 180 -19.76 -3.65 1.80
C VAL A 180 -19.02 -4.19 3.03
N PHE A 181 -18.06 -3.41 3.56
CA PHE A 181 -17.33 -3.78 4.78
C PHE A 181 -18.28 -3.98 5.97
N MET A 182 -19.23 -3.06 6.18
CA MET A 182 -20.22 -3.15 7.26
C MET A 182 -21.14 -4.36 7.13
N LYS A 183 -21.60 -4.67 5.91
CA LYS A 183 -22.44 -5.86 5.64
C LYS A 183 -21.72 -7.18 5.99
N LYS A 184 -20.39 -7.20 5.94
CA LYS A 184 -19.56 -8.38 6.27
C LYS A 184 -19.16 -8.47 7.73
N GLY A 185 -19.82 -7.73 8.61
CA GLY A 185 -19.62 -7.79 10.07
C GLY A 185 -18.55 -6.83 10.60
N GLY A 186 -18.09 -5.89 9.80
CA GLY A 186 -17.25 -4.78 10.25
C GLY A 186 -17.99 -3.91 11.28
N LYS A 187 -17.31 -3.54 12.37
CA LYS A 187 -17.86 -2.61 13.35
C LYS A 187 -17.42 -1.19 13.03
N SER A 188 -18.36 -0.25 12.90
CA SER A 188 -18.05 1.17 12.75
C SER A 188 -18.05 1.85 14.10
N ASN A 189 -17.01 2.63 14.37
CA ASN A 189 -17.10 3.70 15.35
C ASN A 189 -17.24 4.99 14.55
N LEU A 190 -18.42 5.60 14.58
CA LEU A 190 -18.61 6.96 14.07
C LEU A 190 -17.82 7.91 14.98
N VAL A 191 -16.87 8.61 14.42
CA VAL A 191 -16.16 9.72 15.08
C VAL A 191 -16.56 11.01 14.37
#